data_dc05cb0e08ea18a3b930764e52574297
#
_entry.id   dc05cb0e08ea18a3b930764e52574297
#
_cell.length_a   1.000
_cell.length_b   1.000
_cell.length_c   1.000
_cell.angle_alpha   90.00
_cell.angle_beta   90.00
_cell.angle_gamma   90.00
#
_symmetry.space_group_name_H-M   'P 1'
#
loop_
_entity.id
_entity.type
_entity.pdbx_description
1 polymer ?
#
loop_
_entity_poly.entity_id
_entity_poly.type
_entity_poly.pdbx_seq_one_letter_code
_entity_poly.pdbx_strand_id
1 'polypeptide(L)'
;VDKRVIFAVAGAGKTTYIVNRLSRGKRSLIITYTNANYNNLRKKIIDKFNGEWPENIELMKYFSFLYKFCYRPFLSDRVKAKGIIYEPNSNIYLKESDSEYYITPNRYLYSNRLAKLLIKMQVVDLLKERLIKYFDEFIIDEVQDLAGRDFELLEHLMTVKMDTLFVGDFYQHTYDTSRDGNFYKKLFDNKSSYEKRYVDREIIPDNYTLTKSYRCSPQVCEYVKSNLGIDIGSHRERKSDSTIEL
;
A
#
# COMPACT_ATOMS: atom_id res chain seq x y z
N VAL A 1 14.49 3.52 -14.88
CA VAL A 1 13.52 3.02 -13.89
C VAL A 1 13.39 4.06 -12.78
N ASP A 2 12.18 4.60 -12.58
CA ASP A 2 11.86 5.55 -11.50
C ASP A 2 11.26 4.76 -10.33
N LYS A 3 11.97 4.72 -9.20
CA LYS A 3 11.55 3.99 -8.00
C LYS A 3 11.48 4.95 -6.82
N ARG A 4 10.28 5.24 -6.35
CA ARG A 4 10.05 6.30 -5.39
C ARG A 4 9.00 5.94 -4.34
N VAL A 5 9.21 6.40 -3.10
CA VAL A 5 8.18 6.44 -2.06
C VAL A 5 7.93 7.89 -1.65
N ILE A 6 6.68 8.34 -1.70
CA ILE A 6 6.26 9.69 -1.29
C ILE A 6 5.62 9.60 0.10
N PHE A 7 6.23 10.27 1.07
CA PHE A 7 5.67 10.44 2.41
C PHE A 7 4.86 11.72 2.48
N ALA A 8 3.60 11.61 2.08
CA ALA A 8 2.68 12.71 2.00
C ALA A 8 2.11 13.07 3.38
N VAL A 9 1.73 14.34 3.55
CA VAL A 9 0.95 14.77 4.72
C VAL A 9 -0.55 14.56 4.51
N ALA A 10 -1.31 14.58 5.60
CA ALA A 10 -2.76 14.45 5.59
C ALA A 10 -3.42 15.47 4.63
N GLY A 11 -4.27 15.00 3.73
CA GLY A 11 -4.99 15.86 2.80
C GLY A 11 -4.15 16.52 1.70
N ALA A 12 -2.93 16.03 1.44
CA ALA A 12 -2.03 16.59 0.41
C ALA A 12 -2.40 16.22 -1.03
N GLY A 13 -3.44 15.42 -1.25
CA GLY A 13 -3.88 15.06 -2.59
C GLY A 13 -3.21 13.82 -3.19
N LYS A 14 -2.79 12.85 -2.36
CA LYS A 14 -2.18 11.57 -2.77
C LYS A 14 -2.87 10.93 -3.98
N THR A 15 -4.18 10.69 -3.86
CA THR A 15 -4.98 10.07 -4.93
C THR A 15 -4.94 10.87 -6.23
N THR A 16 -5.01 12.21 -6.15
CA THR A 16 -4.93 13.09 -7.33
C THR A 16 -3.56 13.01 -7.97
N TYR A 17 -2.50 12.96 -7.18
CA TYR A 17 -1.13 12.78 -7.66
C TYR A 17 -0.97 11.48 -8.44
N ILE A 18 -1.42 10.36 -7.87
CA ILE A 18 -1.41 9.05 -8.53
C ILE A 18 -2.16 9.12 -9.86
N VAL A 19 -3.40 9.62 -9.85
CA VAL A 19 -4.25 9.68 -11.04
C VAL A 19 -3.63 10.55 -12.13
N ASN A 20 -3.05 11.73 -11.77
CA ASN A 20 -2.43 12.62 -12.74
C ASN A 20 -1.23 11.98 -13.47
N ARG A 21 -0.55 11.03 -12.86
CA ARG A 21 0.58 10.29 -13.44
C ARG A 21 0.13 9.29 -14.51
N LEU A 22 -1.07 8.76 -14.44
CA LEU A 22 -1.56 7.70 -15.34
C LEU A 22 -1.72 8.21 -16.78
N SER A 23 -1.42 7.36 -17.75
CA SER A 23 -1.57 7.66 -19.18
C SER A 23 -2.02 6.41 -19.95
N ARG A 24 -2.57 6.60 -21.15
CA ARG A 24 -2.95 5.49 -22.06
C ARG A 24 -1.72 4.77 -22.65
N GLY A 25 -0.55 5.37 -22.60
CA GLY A 25 0.70 4.79 -23.16
C GLY A 25 1.50 3.92 -22.19
N LYS A 26 1.05 3.76 -20.92
CA LYS A 26 1.80 3.04 -19.88
C LYS A 26 0.87 2.07 -19.15
N ARG A 27 1.25 0.80 -19.08
CA ARG A 27 0.48 -0.23 -18.37
C ARG A 27 0.74 -0.08 -16.86
N SER A 28 -0.28 0.34 -16.10
CA SER A 28 -0.15 0.63 -14.68
C SER A 28 -0.96 -0.34 -13.82
N LEU A 29 -0.33 -0.92 -12.81
CA LEU A 29 -1.00 -1.65 -11.74
C LEU A 29 -1.05 -0.77 -10.50
N ILE A 30 -2.26 -0.52 -10.00
CA ILE A 30 -2.50 0.28 -8.80
C ILE A 30 -3.12 -0.61 -7.73
N ILE A 31 -2.47 -0.62 -6.56
CA ILE A 31 -2.96 -1.34 -5.38
C ILE A 31 -3.36 -0.34 -4.31
N THR A 32 -4.52 -0.57 -3.71
CA THR A 32 -4.99 0.16 -2.53
C THR A 32 -5.64 -0.80 -1.53
N TYR A 33 -5.76 -0.39 -0.26
CA TYR A 33 -6.22 -1.31 0.77
C TYR A 33 -7.74 -1.26 0.97
N THR A 34 -8.33 -0.07 1.16
CA THR A 34 -9.72 0.08 1.56
C THR A 34 -10.71 0.17 0.38
N ASN A 35 -11.97 -0.19 0.63
CA ASN A 35 -13.05 0.01 -0.36
C ASN A 35 -13.25 1.50 -0.69
N ALA A 36 -13.10 2.38 0.30
CA ALA A 36 -13.26 3.82 0.12
C ALA A 36 -12.19 4.38 -0.84
N ASN A 37 -10.92 4.01 -0.63
CA ASN A 37 -9.82 4.44 -1.50
C ASN A 37 -9.95 3.84 -2.91
N TYR A 38 -10.34 2.56 -3.01
CA TYR A 38 -10.60 1.91 -4.29
C TYR A 38 -11.67 2.66 -5.10
N ASN A 39 -12.81 2.97 -4.49
CA ASN A 39 -13.90 3.68 -5.15
C ASN A 39 -13.51 5.12 -5.54
N ASN A 40 -12.77 5.82 -4.68
CA ASN A 40 -12.26 7.15 -4.95
C ASN A 40 -11.26 7.16 -6.14
N LEU A 41 -10.29 6.24 -6.13
CA LEU A 41 -9.35 6.07 -7.25
C LEU A 41 -10.10 5.73 -8.53
N ARG A 42 -11.02 4.77 -8.48
CA ARG A 42 -11.81 4.35 -9.65
C ARG A 42 -12.58 5.52 -10.25
N LYS A 43 -13.27 6.30 -9.43
CA LYS A 43 -14.01 7.48 -9.88
C LYS A 43 -13.08 8.48 -10.56
N LYS A 44 -11.99 8.87 -9.91
CA LYS A 44 -11.05 9.86 -10.46
C LYS A 44 -10.34 9.38 -11.73
N ILE A 45 -10.07 8.09 -11.87
CA ILE A 45 -9.52 7.52 -13.11
C ILE A 45 -10.55 7.65 -14.24
N ILE A 46 -11.79 7.26 -14.01
CA ILE A 46 -12.88 7.41 -15.00
C ILE A 46 -13.04 8.89 -15.40
N ASP A 47 -13.08 9.80 -14.43
CA ASP A 47 -13.20 11.25 -14.69
C ASP A 47 -12.02 11.76 -15.53
N LYS A 48 -10.79 11.34 -15.24
CA LYS A 48 -9.60 11.73 -16.01
C LYS A 48 -9.65 11.26 -17.46
N PHE A 49 -10.21 10.09 -17.73
CA PHE A 49 -10.26 9.50 -19.06
C PHE A 49 -11.64 9.65 -19.74
N ASN A 50 -12.36 10.74 -19.40
CA ASN A 50 -13.61 11.18 -20.03
C ASN A 50 -14.75 10.16 -19.94
N GLY A 51 -14.88 9.48 -18.81
CA GLY A 51 -15.96 8.53 -18.53
C GLY A 51 -15.61 7.07 -18.87
N GLU A 52 -14.46 6.81 -19.49
CA GLU A 52 -14.02 5.48 -19.88
C GLU A 52 -12.99 4.91 -18.91
N TRP A 53 -12.99 3.59 -18.74
CA TRP A 53 -11.92 2.88 -18.06
C TRP A 53 -10.82 2.50 -19.05
N PRO A 54 -9.55 2.94 -18.87
CA PRO A 54 -8.46 2.58 -19.78
C PRO A 54 -8.07 1.10 -19.62
N GLU A 55 -7.96 0.37 -20.74
CA GLU A 55 -7.61 -1.06 -20.74
C GLU A 55 -6.22 -1.37 -20.15
N ASN A 56 -5.32 -0.40 -20.23
CA ASN A 56 -3.94 -0.51 -19.74
C ASN A 56 -3.78 -0.18 -18.24
N ILE A 57 -4.87 0.11 -17.53
CA ILE A 57 -4.84 0.41 -16.10
C ILE A 57 -5.59 -0.68 -15.33
N GLU A 58 -4.88 -1.35 -14.44
CA GLU A 58 -5.46 -2.31 -13.50
C GLU A 58 -5.47 -1.70 -12.09
N LEU A 59 -6.63 -1.66 -11.47
CA LEU A 59 -6.83 -1.22 -10.09
C LEU A 59 -7.32 -2.38 -9.23
N MET A 60 -6.57 -2.74 -8.22
CA MET A 60 -6.90 -3.85 -7.33
C MET A 60 -6.90 -3.44 -5.86
N LYS A 61 -7.78 -4.06 -5.08
CA LYS A 61 -7.63 -4.07 -3.62
C LYS A 61 -6.51 -5.04 -3.24
N TYR A 62 -5.78 -4.76 -2.16
CA TYR A 62 -4.61 -5.52 -1.74
C TYR A 62 -4.86 -7.03 -1.65
N PHE A 63 -5.90 -7.48 -0.95
CA PHE A 63 -6.17 -8.92 -0.88
C PHE A 63 -6.64 -9.54 -2.20
N SER A 64 -7.25 -8.74 -3.10
CA SER A 64 -7.54 -9.20 -4.47
C SER A 64 -6.26 -9.37 -5.28
N PHE A 65 -5.29 -8.48 -5.11
CA PHE A 65 -3.95 -8.62 -5.68
C PHE A 65 -3.26 -9.88 -5.16
N LEU A 66 -3.20 -10.08 -3.84
CA LEU A 66 -2.59 -11.28 -3.26
C LEU A 66 -3.24 -12.56 -3.77
N TYR A 67 -4.57 -12.61 -3.87
CA TYR A 67 -5.26 -13.83 -4.27
C TYR A 67 -5.26 -14.04 -5.78
N LYS A 68 -5.70 -13.04 -6.56
CA LYS A 68 -5.91 -13.20 -8.01
C LYS A 68 -4.60 -13.12 -8.79
N PHE A 69 -3.72 -12.18 -8.41
CA PHE A 69 -2.47 -11.93 -9.15
C PHE A 69 -1.30 -12.77 -8.62
N CYS A 70 -1.18 -12.89 -7.28
CA CYS A 70 -0.03 -13.55 -6.66
C CYS A 70 -0.25 -15.04 -6.41
N TYR A 71 -1.40 -15.44 -5.82
CA TYR A 71 -1.65 -16.82 -5.42
C TYR A 71 -2.12 -17.72 -6.58
N ARG A 72 -3.20 -17.31 -7.26
CA ARG A 72 -3.86 -18.18 -8.25
C ARG A 72 -2.94 -18.70 -9.35
N PRO A 73 -2.10 -17.88 -9.99
CA PRO A 73 -1.27 -18.34 -11.09
C PRO A 73 -0.22 -19.39 -10.72
N PHE A 74 0.21 -19.43 -9.46
CA PHE A 74 1.38 -20.22 -9.05
C PHE A 74 1.05 -21.33 -8.03
N LEU A 75 0.00 -21.16 -7.25
CA LEU A 75 -0.29 -22.04 -6.12
C LEU A 75 -1.69 -22.65 -6.14
N SER A 76 -2.58 -22.28 -7.07
CA SER A 76 -3.94 -22.79 -7.11
C SER A 76 -3.99 -24.31 -7.25
N ASP A 77 -3.11 -24.92 -8.05
CA ASP A 77 -3.09 -26.37 -8.27
C ASP A 77 -2.51 -27.13 -7.08
N ARG A 78 -1.58 -26.51 -6.36
CA ARG A 78 -0.94 -27.12 -5.18
C ARG A 78 -1.82 -27.01 -3.94
N VAL A 79 -2.30 -25.79 -3.65
CA VAL A 79 -3.02 -25.49 -2.40
C VAL A 79 -4.52 -25.66 -2.56
N LYS A 80 -5.07 -25.49 -3.77
CA LYS A 80 -6.49 -25.68 -4.13
C LYS A 80 -7.46 -24.91 -3.25
N ALA A 81 -7.12 -23.63 -2.90
CA ALA A 81 -8.00 -22.78 -2.12
C ALA A 81 -9.16 -22.23 -2.96
N LYS A 82 -10.35 -22.16 -2.36
CA LYS A 82 -11.58 -21.64 -2.97
C LYS A 82 -11.69 -20.12 -2.89
N GLY A 83 -11.01 -19.48 -1.92
CA GLY A 83 -11.07 -18.05 -1.67
C GLY A 83 -10.26 -17.64 -0.45
N ILE A 84 -10.56 -16.44 0.05
CA ILE A 84 -9.95 -15.85 1.25
C ILE A 84 -11.00 -15.73 2.34
N ILE A 85 -10.57 -15.91 3.60
CA ILE A 85 -11.32 -15.59 4.81
C ILE A 85 -10.57 -14.51 5.59
N TYR A 86 -11.30 -13.55 6.16
CA TYR A 86 -10.72 -12.42 6.88
C TYR A 86 -10.67 -12.62 8.39
N GLU A 87 -11.46 -13.55 8.91
CA GLU A 87 -11.39 -13.97 10.30
C GLU A 87 -10.04 -14.66 10.56
N PRO A 88 -9.36 -14.32 11.66
CA PRO A 88 -8.10 -14.97 12.01
C PRO A 88 -8.33 -16.45 12.39
N ASN A 89 -7.29 -17.25 12.23
CA ASN A 89 -7.33 -18.62 12.70
C ASN A 89 -7.49 -18.66 14.23
N SER A 90 -8.51 -19.37 14.71
CA SER A 90 -8.78 -19.50 16.15
C SER A 90 -7.75 -20.37 16.88
N ASN A 91 -7.06 -21.28 16.16
CA ASN A 91 -6.01 -22.10 16.74
C ASN A 91 -4.66 -21.38 16.67
N ILE A 92 -4.28 -20.76 17.80
CA ILE A 92 -3.01 -20.03 17.94
C ILE A 92 -1.77 -20.93 18.07
N TYR A 93 -1.96 -22.22 18.30
CA TYR A 93 -0.86 -23.19 18.50
C TYR A 93 -0.34 -23.80 17.18
N LEU A 94 -1.01 -23.55 16.06
CA LEU A 94 -0.55 -24.03 14.76
C LEU A 94 0.80 -23.43 14.40
N LYS A 95 1.68 -24.30 13.90
CA LYS A 95 3.01 -23.91 13.42
C LYS A 95 2.97 -23.57 11.93
N GLU A 96 3.96 -22.82 11.47
CA GLU A 96 4.13 -22.51 10.05
C GLU A 96 4.34 -23.76 9.16
N SER A 97 4.72 -24.91 9.75
CA SER A 97 4.80 -26.19 9.06
C SER A 97 3.44 -26.76 8.71
N ASP A 98 2.41 -26.43 9.48
CA ASP A 98 1.09 -27.02 9.38
C ASP A 98 0.29 -26.37 8.25
N SER A 99 -0.38 -27.18 7.41
CA SER A 99 -1.20 -26.63 6.32
C SER A 99 -2.37 -25.80 6.84
N GLU A 100 -2.96 -26.20 7.95
CA GLU A 100 -4.09 -25.55 8.62
C GLU A 100 -3.73 -24.15 9.16
N TYR A 101 -2.43 -23.86 9.31
CA TYR A 101 -1.94 -22.51 9.60
C TYR A 101 -2.35 -21.50 8.52
N TYR A 102 -2.36 -21.92 7.24
CA TYR A 102 -2.61 -21.07 6.08
C TYR A 102 -4.01 -21.19 5.52
N ILE A 103 -4.65 -22.35 5.68
CA ILE A 103 -5.91 -22.67 5.00
C ILE A 103 -6.89 -23.35 5.97
N THR A 104 -8.16 -22.96 5.90
CA THR A 104 -9.23 -23.60 6.69
C THR A 104 -9.55 -25.01 6.17
N PRO A 105 -10.23 -25.87 6.97
CA PRO A 105 -10.75 -27.15 6.51
C PRO A 105 -11.65 -27.02 5.26
N ASN A 106 -12.42 -25.93 5.16
CA ASN A 106 -13.29 -25.60 4.02
C ASN A 106 -12.53 -25.01 2.82
N ARG A 107 -11.20 -24.99 2.87
CA ARG A 107 -10.31 -24.57 1.79
C ARG A 107 -10.34 -23.05 1.52
N TYR A 108 -10.45 -22.20 2.54
CA TYR A 108 -10.27 -20.75 2.45
C TYR A 108 -8.93 -20.35 3.07
N LEU A 109 -8.16 -19.51 2.38
CA LEU A 109 -6.90 -18.95 2.87
C LEU A 109 -7.16 -17.86 3.90
N TYR A 110 -6.43 -17.88 5.00
CA TYR A 110 -6.43 -16.77 5.95
C TYR A 110 -5.72 -15.56 5.32
N SER A 111 -6.44 -14.43 5.23
CA SER A 111 -5.92 -13.22 4.59
C SER A 111 -4.61 -12.73 5.18
N ASN A 112 -4.49 -12.73 6.52
CA ASN A 112 -3.29 -12.32 7.25
C ASN A 112 -2.10 -13.28 7.13
N ARG A 113 -2.28 -14.44 6.49
CA ARG A 113 -1.24 -15.45 6.29
C ARG A 113 -0.85 -15.65 4.83
N LEU A 114 -1.53 -14.94 3.92
CA LEU A 114 -1.37 -15.14 2.48
C LEU A 114 0.00 -14.65 1.99
N ALA A 115 0.43 -13.45 2.41
CA ALA A 115 1.77 -12.94 2.08
C ALA A 115 2.88 -13.90 2.57
N LYS A 116 2.75 -14.37 3.80
CA LYS A 116 3.68 -15.37 4.36
C LYS A 116 3.71 -16.67 3.57
N LEU A 117 2.55 -17.15 3.13
CA LEU A 117 2.46 -18.35 2.28
C LEU A 117 3.23 -18.14 0.96
N LEU A 118 3.06 -17.00 0.30
CA LEU A 118 3.74 -16.68 -0.96
C LEU A 118 5.26 -16.69 -0.79
N ILE A 119 5.76 -16.10 0.29
CA ILE A 119 7.20 -16.08 0.62
C ILE A 119 7.70 -17.51 0.90
N LYS A 120 7.01 -18.27 1.75
CA LYS A 120 7.36 -19.64 2.11
C LYS A 120 7.39 -20.57 0.90
N MET A 121 6.45 -20.41 -0.03
CA MET A 121 6.37 -21.21 -1.25
C MET A 121 7.34 -20.76 -2.34
N GLN A 122 8.19 -19.76 -2.06
CA GLN A 122 9.25 -19.26 -2.93
C GLN A 122 8.77 -18.82 -4.33
N VAL A 123 7.57 -18.24 -4.39
CA VAL A 123 7.00 -17.75 -5.67
C VAL A 123 7.30 -16.26 -5.95
N VAL A 124 8.07 -15.60 -5.10
CA VAL A 124 8.30 -14.15 -5.17
C VAL A 124 9.00 -13.73 -6.46
N ASP A 125 10.00 -14.48 -6.92
CA ASP A 125 10.70 -14.15 -8.17
C ASP A 125 9.80 -14.32 -9.39
N LEU A 126 8.96 -15.36 -9.39
CA LEU A 126 7.92 -15.53 -10.40
C LEU A 126 6.89 -14.39 -10.37
N LEU A 127 6.60 -13.83 -9.19
CA LEU A 127 5.74 -12.65 -9.05
C LEU A 127 6.38 -11.41 -9.67
N LYS A 128 7.69 -11.20 -9.47
CA LYS A 128 8.43 -10.08 -10.09
C LYS A 128 8.44 -10.19 -11.60
N GLU A 129 8.71 -11.37 -12.14
CA GLU A 129 8.65 -11.65 -13.58
C GLU A 129 7.25 -11.37 -14.14
N ARG A 130 6.21 -11.81 -13.42
CA ARG A 130 4.82 -11.56 -13.80
C ARG A 130 4.47 -10.07 -13.78
N LEU A 131 4.93 -9.31 -12.79
CA LEU A 131 4.75 -7.86 -12.75
C LEU A 131 5.35 -7.19 -13.99
N ILE A 132 6.62 -7.45 -14.30
CA ILE A 132 7.31 -6.87 -15.46
C ILE A 132 6.65 -7.29 -16.79
N LYS A 133 6.14 -8.52 -16.88
CA LYS A 133 5.47 -9.03 -18.08
C LYS A 133 4.20 -8.24 -18.42
N TYR A 134 3.40 -7.90 -17.40
CA TYR A 134 2.07 -7.33 -17.63
C TYR A 134 2.01 -5.81 -17.44
N PHE A 135 2.95 -5.22 -16.68
CA PHE A 135 2.90 -3.82 -16.33
C PHE A 135 4.25 -3.13 -16.55
N ASP A 136 4.20 -1.84 -16.80
CA ASP A 136 5.34 -0.94 -16.91
C ASP A 136 5.56 -0.15 -15.62
N GLU A 137 4.50 -0.05 -14.80
CA GLU A 137 4.50 0.70 -13.54
C GLU A 137 3.68 -0.01 -12.46
N PHE A 138 4.25 -0.04 -11.23
CA PHE A 138 3.63 -0.61 -10.05
C PHE A 138 3.42 0.49 -9.00
N ILE A 139 2.17 0.75 -8.63
CA ILE A 139 1.76 1.81 -7.71
C ILE A 139 1.05 1.22 -6.49
N ILE A 140 1.42 1.67 -5.28
CA ILE A 140 0.70 1.35 -4.05
C ILE A 140 0.25 2.66 -3.40
N ASP A 141 -1.06 2.81 -3.19
CA ASP A 141 -1.68 3.88 -2.42
C ASP A 141 -1.87 3.43 -0.96
N GLU A 142 -1.64 4.34 -0.02
CA GLU A 142 -1.66 4.12 1.43
C GLU A 142 -0.69 3.01 1.87
N VAL A 143 0.56 3.10 1.43
CA VAL A 143 1.58 2.07 1.67
C VAL A 143 1.86 1.85 3.17
N GLN A 144 1.58 2.83 4.04
CA GLN A 144 1.69 2.69 5.49
C GLN A 144 0.67 1.70 6.10
N ASP A 145 -0.37 1.30 5.37
CA ASP A 145 -1.32 0.29 5.84
C ASP A 145 -0.74 -1.14 5.75
N LEU A 146 0.35 -1.33 5.00
CA LEU A 146 1.03 -2.62 4.90
C LEU A 146 1.98 -2.81 6.08
N ALA A 147 1.74 -3.83 6.89
CA ALA A 147 2.51 -4.15 8.08
C ALA A 147 2.87 -5.64 8.16
N GLY A 148 3.77 -6.00 9.06
CA GLY A 148 4.13 -7.39 9.33
C GLY A 148 4.60 -8.14 8.08
N ARG A 149 4.00 -9.30 7.80
CA ARG A 149 4.36 -10.14 6.64
C ARG A 149 3.94 -9.53 5.30
N ASP A 150 2.95 -8.66 5.30
CA ASP A 150 2.54 -7.92 4.09
C ASP A 150 3.63 -6.91 3.69
N PHE A 151 4.24 -6.25 4.67
CA PHE A 151 5.38 -5.38 4.42
C PHE A 151 6.64 -6.16 3.99
N GLU A 152 6.88 -7.35 4.56
CA GLU A 152 7.97 -8.23 4.11
C GLU A 152 7.80 -8.62 2.63
N LEU A 153 6.60 -9.02 2.22
CA LEU A 153 6.32 -9.29 0.81
C LEU A 153 6.55 -8.05 -0.06
N LEU A 154 6.13 -6.87 0.41
CA LEU A 154 6.39 -5.62 -0.28
C LEU A 154 7.89 -5.38 -0.44
N GLU A 155 8.72 -5.58 0.59
CA GLU A 155 10.18 -5.43 0.49
C GLU A 155 10.79 -6.32 -0.59
N HIS A 156 10.30 -7.54 -0.73
CA HIS A 156 10.71 -8.41 -1.84
C HIS A 156 10.28 -7.83 -3.21
N LEU A 157 9.07 -7.25 -3.31
CA LEU A 157 8.58 -6.65 -4.55
C LEU A 157 9.25 -5.31 -4.87
N MET A 158 9.77 -4.58 -3.87
CA MET A 158 10.54 -3.34 -4.08
C MET A 158 11.76 -3.54 -4.98
N THR A 159 12.33 -4.75 -5.03
CA THR A 159 13.51 -5.04 -5.85
C THR A 159 13.18 -5.28 -7.33
N VAL A 160 11.91 -5.22 -7.73
CA VAL A 160 11.50 -5.39 -9.13
C VAL A 160 12.11 -4.31 -10.02
N LYS A 161 12.52 -4.67 -11.24
CA LYS A 161 13.16 -3.76 -12.21
C LYS A 161 12.10 -3.10 -13.11
N MET A 162 11.21 -2.30 -12.51
CA MET A 162 10.18 -1.53 -13.20
C MET A 162 9.93 -0.21 -12.47
N ASP A 163 9.26 0.73 -13.10
CA ASP A 163 8.85 1.96 -12.44
C ASP A 163 7.93 1.64 -11.26
N THR A 164 8.23 2.23 -10.11
CA THR A 164 7.54 1.92 -8.86
C THR A 164 7.25 3.20 -8.09
N LEU A 165 5.99 3.39 -7.71
CA LEU A 165 5.55 4.52 -6.91
C LEU A 165 4.76 4.02 -5.70
N PHE A 166 5.27 4.26 -4.51
CA PHE A 166 4.54 4.09 -3.26
C PHE A 166 4.16 5.44 -2.70
N VAL A 167 2.91 5.57 -2.25
CA VAL A 167 2.41 6.81 -1.66
C VAL A 167 1.73 6.50 -0.35
N GLY A 168 2.05 7.24 0.70
CA GLY A 168 1.46 7.04 2.01
C GLY A 168 1.68 8.21 2.95
N ASP A 169 1.04 8.17 4.10
CA ASP A 169 1.25 9.08 5.22
C ASP A 169 1.75 8.30 6.42
N PHE A 170 3.04 8.42 6.74
CA PHE A 170 3.65 7.69 7.85
C PHE A 170 2.90 7.89 9.18
N TYR A 171 2.41 9.10 9.43
CA TYR A 171 1.74 9.46 10.68
C TYR A 171 0.27 9.02 10.74
N GLN A 172 -0.30 8.52 9.63
CA GLN A 172 -1.67 7.98 9.57
C GLN A 172 -1.70 6.46 9.65
N HIS A 173 -0.60 5.80 10.02
CA HIS A 173 -0.63 4.38 10.31
C HIS A 173 -1.52 4.10 11.52
N THR A 174 -2.67 3.50 11.31
CA THR A 174 -3.66 3.18 12.36
C THR A 174 -4.06 1.72 12.36
N TYR A 175 -3.60 0.94 11.37
CA TYR A 175 -4.08 -0.41 11.15
C TYR A 175 -2.96 -1.33 10.65
N ASP A 176 -2.79 -2.48 11.30
CA ASP A 176 -1.89 -3.54 10.84
C ASP A 176 -2.63 -4.50 9.92
N THR A 177 -2.23 -4.61 8.66
CA THR A 177 -2.82 -5.55 7.69
C THR A 177 -2.55 -7.01 8.04
N SER A 178 -1.41 -7.28 8.67
CA SER A 178 -0.99 -8.61 9.07
C SER A 178 -0.61 -8.64 10.54
N ARG A 179 -1.56 -9.03 11.39
CA ARG A 179 -1.32 -9.28 12.84
C ARG A 179 -0.76 -10.70 13.04
N ASP A 180 0.36 -11.01 12.44
CA ASP A 180 1.02 -12.32 12.59
C ASP A 180 2.20 -12.23 13.56
N GLY A 181 1.90 -12.25 14.85
CA GLY A 181 2.90 -12.23 15.92
C GLY A 181 3.62 -10.89 16.09
N ASN A 182 4.91 -10.98 16.49
CA ASN A 182 5.74 -9.80 16.77
C ASN A 182 6.58 -9.34 15.55
N PHE A 183 6.33 -9.92 14.37
CA PHE A 183 7.13 -9.63 13.18
C PHE A 183 6.90 -8.18 12.73
N TYR A 184 7.98 -7.42 12.62
CA TYR A 184 7.98 -5.98 12.31
C TYR A 184 7.12 -5.11 13.24
N LYS A 185 6.89 -5.52 14.49
CA LYS A 185 6.10 -4.77 15.47
C LYS A 185 6.56 -3.31 15.66
N LYS A 186 7.86 -3.05 15.48
CA LYS A 186 8.48 -1.73 15.64
C LYS A 186 8.65 -0.97 14.31
N LEU A 187 7.98 -1.40 13.23
CA LEU A 187 8.16 -0.82 11.90
C LEU A 187 7.84 0.67 11.87
N PHE A 188 6.83 1.10 12.62
CA PHE A 188 6.32 2.47 12.65
C PHE A 188 6.76 3.29 13.88
N ASP A 189 7.65 2.76 14.72
CA ASP A 189 8.14 3.49 15.90
C ASP A 189 9.02 4.68 15.51
N ASN A 190 9.70 4.62 14.35
CA ASN A 190 10.63 5.64 13.91
C ASN A 190 10.61 5.81 12.39
N LYS A 191 10.28 7.03 11.94
CA LYS A 191 10.18 7.37 10.51
C LYS A 191 11.48 7.12 9.74
N SER A 192 12.64 7.51 10.29
CA SER A 192 13.93 7.32 9.62
C SER A 192 14.27 5.83 9.43
N SER A 193 13.93 4.99 10.41
CA SER A 193 14.10 3.54 10.30
C SER A 193 13.16 2.94 9.26
N TYR A 194 11.93 3.45 9.15
CA TYR A 194 10.97 3.06 8.12
C TYR A 194 11.46 3.47 6.73
N GLU A 195 11.92 4.72 6.55
CA GLU A 195 12.49 5.22 5.30
C GLU A 195 13.71 4.41 4.85
N LYS A 196 14.58 4.05 5.79
CA LYS A 196 15.77 3.23 5.52
C LYS A 196 15.41 1.90 4.85
N ARG A 197 14.26 1.29 5.19
CA ARG A 197 13.80 0.04 4.56
C ARG A 197 13.60 0.18 3.06
N TYR A 198 13.16 1.36 2.61
CA TYR A 198 13.00 1.69 1.18
C TYR A 198 14.35 1.95 0.53
N VAL A 199 15.21 2.75 1.18
CA VAL A 199 16.56 3.05 0.67
C VAL A 199 17.39 1.78 0.47
N ASP A 200 17.34 0.85 1.42
CA ASP A 200 18.02 -0.45 1.35
C ASP A 200 17.52 -1.32 0.18
N ARG A 201 16.41 -0.95 -0.46
CA ARG A 201 15.79 -1.60 -1.64
C ARG A 201 15.83 -0.73 -2.91
N GLU A 202 16.67 0.29 -2.92
CA GLU A 202 16.84 1.23 -4.05
C GLU A 202 15.57 2.02 -4.38
N ILE A 203 14.68 2.23 -3.39
CA ILE A 203 13.53 3.12 -3.50
C ILE A 203 13.90 4.48 -2.92
N ILE A 204 13.73 5.55 -3.67
CA ILE A 204 14.08 6.92 -3.26
C ILE A 204 12.96 7.53 -2.42
N PRO A 205 13.20 7.88 -1.14
CA PRO A 205 12.22 8.61 -0.34
C PRO A 205 12.04 10.05 -0.84
N ASP A 206 10.79 10.45 -1.01
CA ASP A 206 10.39 11.81 -1.37
C ASP A 206 9.54 12.39 -0.23
N ASN A 207 10.13 13.28 0.53
CA ASN A 207 9.51 14.01 1.65
C ASN A 207 9.09 15.43 1.24
N TYR A 208 9.13 15.79 -0.06
CA TYR A 208 8.96 17.16 -0.53
C TYR A 208 7.71 17.35 -1.40
N THR A 209 7.32 16.33 -2.16
CA THR A 209 6.28 16.49 -3.21
C THR A 209 4.89 16.76 -2.65
N LEU A 210 4.45 16.13 -1.57
CA LEU A 210 3.09 16.22 -1.02
C LEU A 210 3.11 16.72 0.43
N THR A 211 3.72 17.89 0.66
CA THR A 211 3.94 18.49 1.98
C THR A 211 2.87 19.51 2.38
N LYS A 212 1.96 19.90 1.47
CA LYS A 212 0.91 20.89 1.74
C LYS A 212 -0.47 20.24 1.74
N SER A 213 -1.24 20.53 2.78
CA SER A 213 -2.61 20.04 2.95
C SER A 213 -3.64 20.96 2.27
N TYR A 214 -4.57 20.38 1.52
CA TYR A 214 -5.79 21.06 1.06
C TYR A 214 -6.89 21.08 2.12
N ARG A 215 -6.76 20.24 3.15
CA ARG A 215 -7.76 20.06 4.21
C ARG A 215 -7.51 21.00 5.39
N CYS A 216 -6.27 21.06 5.85
CA CYS A 216 -5.90 21.81 7.06
C CYS A 216 -5.73 23.30 6.79
N SER A 217 -6.21 24.15 7.71
CA SER A 217 -5.92 25.60 7.68
C SER A 217 -4.45 25.88 8.03
N PRO A 218 -3.91 27.09 7.70
CA PRO A 218 -2.56 27.47 8.10
C PRO A 218 -2.31 27.36 9.60
N GLN A 219 -3.29 27.76 10.43
CA GLN A 219 -3.20 27.69 11.89
C GLN A 219 -3.07 26.24 12.41
N VAL A 220 -3.86 25.32 11.84
CA VAL A 220 -3.77 23.88 12.16
C VAL A 220 -2.42 23.32 11.74
N CYS A 221 -1.92 23.69 10.55
CA CYS A 221 -0.60 23.25 10.09
C CYS A 221 0.52 23.75 10.99
N GLU A 222 0.46 25.02 11.43
CA GLU A 222 1.43 25.62 12.35
C GLU A 222 1.41 24.94 13.71
N TYR A 223 0.23 24.64 14.26
CA TYR A 223 0.07 23.89 15.50
C TYR A 223 0.70 22.49 15.40
N VAL A 224 0.40 21.75 14.34
CA VAL A 224 0.94 20.40 14.09
C VAL A 224 2.47 20.45 13.98
N LYS A 225 3.01 21.43 13.24
CA LYS A 225 4.45 21.60 13.10
C LYS A 225 5.13 21.92 14.43
N SER A 226 4.56 22.85 15.22
CA SER A 226 5.16 23.30 16.48
C SER A 226 5.05 22.28 17.61
N ASN A 227 3.94 21.52 17.69
CA ASN A 227 3.68 20.61 18.81
C ASN A 227 4.02 19.16 18.52
N LEU A 228 3.93 18.71 17.25
CA LEU A 228 4.16 17.33 16.87
C LEU A 228 5.43 17.14 16.02
N GLY A 229 6.12 18.22 15.65
CA GLY A 229 7.32 18.15 14.81
C GLY A 229 7.09 17.64 13.40
N ILE A 230 5.84 17.64 12.92
CA ILE A 230 5.48 17.17 11.58
C ILE A 230 5.52 18.36 10.62
N ASP A 231 6.39 18.31 9.61
CA ASP A 231 6.49 19.38 8.62
C ASP A 231 5.32 19.32 7.64
N ILE A 232 4.32 20.15 7.89
CA ILE A 232 3.09 20.27 7.09
C ILE A 232 2.81 21.72 6.77
N GLY A 233 2.51 22.01 5.49
CA GLY A 233 2.02 23.31 5.05
C GLY A 233 0.54 23.28 4.69
N SER A 234 -0.04 24.45 4.40
CA SER A 234 -1.41 24.59 3.89
C SER A 234 -1.40 25.14 2.47
N HIS A 235 -2.33 24.65 1.63
CA HIS A 235 -2.68 25.28 0.35
C HIS A 235 -3.72 26.43 0.52
N ARG A 236 -4.33 26.54 1.71
CA ARG A 236 -5.31 27.57 2.01
C ARG A 236 -4.61 28.87 2.42
N GLU A 237 -5.16 29.99 2.04
CA GLU A 237 -4.72 31.29 2.52
C GLU A 237 -5.14 31.49 3.99
N ARG A 238 -4.34 32.28 4.74
CA ARG A 238 -4.65 32.64 6.11
C ARG A 238 -5.87 33.55 6.10
N LYS A 239 -7.02 33.09 6.63
CA LYS A 239 -8.14 33.98 6.95
C LYS A 239 -7.82 34.70 8.25
N SER A 240 -8.00 36.03 8.26
CA SER A 240 -7.65 36.91 9.37
C SER A 240 -8.40 36.66 10.69
N ASP A 241 -9.48 35.88 10.70
CA ASP A 241 -10.44 35.78 11.81
C ASP A 241 -10.75 34.37 12.31
N SER A 242 -9.88 33.38 12.14
CA SER A 242 -10.12 32.07 12.75
C SER A 242 -9.36 31.91 14.08
N THR A 243 -10.05 32.20 15.17
CA THR A 243 -9.65 31.79 16.53
C THR A 243 -9.77 30.28 16.63
N ILE A 244 -8.73 29.61 17.12
CA ILE A 244 -8.82 28.21 17.53
C ILE A 244 -9.44 28.25 18.93
N GLU A 245 -10.73 27.90 19.05
CA GLU A 245 -11.29 27.52 20.34
C GLU A 245 -10.76 26.11 20.69
N LEU A 246 -10.04 26.03 21.81
CA LEU A 246 -9.51 24.81 22.41
C LEU A 246 -10.59 24.10 23.23
#